data_1880fea8e0b3dd5e14414e816c321d92
#
_entry.id   1880fea8e0b3dd5e14414e816c321d92
#
_cell.length_a   1.000
_cell.length_b   1.000
_cell.length_c   1.000
_cell.angle_alpha   90.00
_cell.angle_beta   90.00
_cell.angle_gamma   90.00
#
_symmetry.space_group_name_H-M   'P 1'
#
loop_
_entity.id
_entity.type
_entity.pdbx_description
1 polymer ?
#
loop_
_entity_poly.entity_id
_entity_poly.type
_entity_poly.pdbx_seq_one_letter_code
_entity_poly.pdbx_strand_id
1 'polypeptide(L)'
;MSNLLELQNLHVSYRTPRGTVQAVRGVDLTLQPGEVLAIVGESGCGKSALCKAIMRLLPDNAGIEGRILVNGTDIVPYPEKELQKLRGRLFSMVFQDPMTALNPSMTIGAQIAEAVLVHEPKISRDALRARALELMELVGIDRPNARMKLYPHNFSGGMRQRAVLAIALASRAKILLADEPTTALDVTIQAQILDLLRRLQQKLHTATILVSHDLGVVARAADRVAVMYAGKIVEIGTAEEVYYDPRHPYTWALLRALPALSEAGGALYTIPGMPPTLIDPPPGDAFACRNEFALAIDYEKEPPMFRVSGTHYAATWLLDPRAPKITPPIGGVRHG
;
A
#
# COMPACT_ATOMS: atom_id res chain seq x y z
N MET A 1 -20.35 3.08 10.90
CA MET A 1 -19.75 4.23 10.19
C MET A 1 -19.71 3.87 8.70
N SER A 2 -19.95 4.82 7.81
CA SER A 2 -19.87 4.56 6.36
C SER A 2 -18.42 4.48 5.91
N ASN A 3 -18.10 3.51 5.04
CA ASN A 3 -16.77 3.38 4.44
C ASN A 3 -16.43 4.62 3.60
N LEU A 4 -15.22 5.12 3.69
CA LEU A 4 -14.71 6.21 2.84
C LEU A 4 -14.39 5.67 1.44
N LEU A 5 -13.77 4.51 1.38
CA LEU A 5 -13.49 3.75 0.15
C LEU A 5 -13.92 2.30 0.36
N GLU A 6 -14.52 1.71 -0.68
CA GLU A 6 -14.86 0.30 -0.71
C GLU A 6 -14.59 -0.25 -2.10
N LEU A 7 -13.86 -1.33 -2.16
CA LEU A 7 -13.61 -2.12 -3.37
C LEU A 7 -14.51 -3.35 -3.31
N GLN A 8 -15.26 -3.62 -4.37
CA GLN A 8 -16.14 -4.76 -4.47
C GLN A 8 -15.79 -5.60 -5.69
N ASN A 9 -15.31 -6.82 -5.42
CA ASN A 9 -14.89 -7.79 -6.44
C ASN A 9 -14.04 -7.14 -7.54
N LEU A 10 -13.02 -6.37 -7.13
CA LEU A 10 -12.21 -5.59 -8.06
C LEU A 10 -11.22 -6.48 -8.79
N HIS A 11 -11.25 -6.42 -10.12
CA HIS A 11 -10.30 -7.07 -11.02
C HIS A 11 -9.55 -6.03 -11.83
N VAL A 12 -8.25 -6.25 -12.02
CA VAL A 12 -7.40 -5.44 -12.92
C VAL A 12 -6.60 -6.40 -13.79
N SER A 13 -6.72 -6.23 -15.09
CA SER A 13 -6.00 -7.02 -16.09
C SER A 13 -5.22 -6.15 -17.05
N TYR A 14 -4.10 -6.65 -17.56
CA TYR A 14 -3.28 -5.98 -18.57
C TYR A 14 -3.13 -6.86 -19.79
N ARG A 15 -3.51 -6.36 -20.95
CA ARG A 15 -3.28 -7.03 -22.25
C ARG A 15 -1.82 -6.89 -22.63
N THR A 16 -1.14 -8.02 -22.82
CA THR A 16 0.27 -8.09 -23.24
C THR A 16 0.42 -9.01 -24.46
N PRO A 17 1.52 -8.95 -25.24
CA PRO A 17 1.76 -9.87 -26.36
C PRO A 17 1.79 -11.34 -25.94
N ARG A 18 2.05 -11.65 -24.65
CA ARG A 18 2.12 -13.02 -24.13
C ARG A 18 0.80 -13.52 -23.55
N GLY A 19 -0.21 -12.67 -23.46
CA GLY A 19 -1.52 -12.98 -22.86
C GLY A 19 -2.00 -11.90 -21.89
N THR A 20 -3.13 -12.13 -21.25
CA THR A 20 -3.73 -11.20 -20.30
C THR A 20 -3.22 -11.48 -18.89
N VAL A 21 -2.50 -10.53 -18.31
CA VAL A 21 -2.01 -10.59 -16.92
C VAL A 21 -3.13 -10.16 -15.99
N GLN A 22 -3.54 -11.02 -15.06
CA GLN A 22 -4.58 -10.76 -14.04
C GLN A 22 -3.94 -10.18 -12.78
N ALA A 23 -3.59 -8.90 -12.79
CA ALA A 23 -2.83 -8.27 -11.72
C ALA A 23 -3.61 -8.11 -10.40
N VAL A 24 -4.94 -7.97 -10.46
CA VAL A 24 -5.85 -7.97 -9.31
C VAL A 24 -7.01 -8.91 -9.64
N ARG A 25 -7.38 -9.78 -8.71
CA ARG A 25 -8.23 -10.95 -8.95
C ARG A 25 -9.34 -11.02 -7.89
N GLY A 26 -10.37 -10.19 -8.01
CA GLY A 26 -11.54 -10.21 -7.11
C GLY A 26 -11.19 -9.72 -5.70
N VAL A 27 -10.65 -8.50 -5.59
CA VAL A 27 -10.31 -7.90 -4.30
C VAL A 27 -11.52 -7.16 -3.73
N ASP A 28 -11.89 -7.56 -2.50
CA ASP A 28 -12.82 -6.85 -1.62
C ASP A 28 -12.03 -6.18 -0.51
N LEU A 29 -12.21 -4.86 -0.33
CA LEU A 29 -11.45 -4.07 0.64
C LEU A 29 -12.25 -2.85 1.08
N THR A 30 -12.15 -2.48 2.34
CA THR A 30 -12.75 -1.26 2.88
C THR A 30 -11.70 -0.39 3.56
N LEU A 31 -11.86 0.93 3.46
CA LEU A 31 -11.05 1.92 4.18
C LEU A 31 -11.98 2.88 4.91
N GLN A 32 -11.74 3.04 6.21
CA GLN A 32 -12.48 3.96 7.06
C GLN A 32 -11.88 5.37 7.02
N PRO A 33 -12.66 6.43 7.32
CA PRO A 33 -12.10 7.76 7.50
C PRO A 33 -11.00 7.77 8.58
N GLY A 34 -9.84 8.34 8.26
CA GLY A 34 -8.72 8.45 9.19
C GLY A 34 -8.01 7.13 9.52
N GLU A 35 -8.29 6.04 8.82
CA GLU A 35 -7.63 4.74 8.98
C GLU A 35 -6.30 4.68 8.21
N VAL A 36 -5.31 3.98 8.74
CA VAL A 36 -4.13 3.52 8.00
C VAL A 36 -4.29 2.03 7.72
N LEU A 37 -4.55 1.69 6.45
CA LEU A 37 -4.58 0.33 5.96
C LEU A 37 -3.28 0.01 5.22
N ALA A 38 -2.50 -0.94 5.71
CA ALA A 38 -1.33 -1.42 4.99
C ALA A 38 -1.69 -2.56 4.03
N ILE A 39 -1.11 -2.55 2.83
CA ILE A 39 -1.17 -3.65 1.86
C ILE A 39 0.24 -4.18 1.69
N VAL A 40 0.48 -5.43 2.10
CA VAL A 40 1.81 -6.04 2.10
C VAL A 40 1.86 -7.29 1.23
N GLY A 41 3.03 -7.61 0.70
CA GLY A 41 3.28 -8.81 -0.12
C GLY A 41 4.51 -8.65 -0.99
N GLU A 42 4.94 -9.75 -1.63
CA GLU A 42 6.11 -9.77 -2.53
C GLU A 42 5.93 -8.82 -3.72
N SER A 43 7.06 -8.46 -4.34
CA SER A 43 7.06 -7.67 -5.58
C SER A 43 6.27 -8.40 -6.68
N GLY A 44 5.48 -7.65 -7.47
CA GLY A 44 4.67 -8.22 -8.54
C GLY A 44 3.33 -8.83 -8.12
N CYS A 45 2.97 -8.88 -6.83
CA CYS A 45 1.70 -9.47 -6.38
C CYS A 45 0.45 -8.61 -6.66
N GLY A 46 0.58 -7.39 -7.25
CA GLY A 46 -0.55 -6.56 -7.69
C GLY A 46 -0.79 -5.28 -6.88
N LYS A 47 -0.02 -4.99 -5.82
CA LYS A 47 -0.21 -3.83 -4.92
C LYS A 47 -0.26 -2.48 -5.65
N SER A 48 0.73 -2.19 -6.48
CA SER A 48 0.77 -0.94 -7.25
C SER A 48 -0.33 -0.88 -8.32
N ALA A 49 -0.73 -2.03 -8.89
CA ALA A 49 -1.85 -2.10 -9.81
C ALA A 49 -3.17 -1.74 -9.10
N LEU A 50 -3.35 -2.22 -7.86
CA LEU A 50 -4.48 -1.89 -7.02
C LEU A 50 -4.53 -0.38 -6.70
N CYS A 51 -3.42 0.23 -6.30
CA CYS A 51 -3.33 1.67 -6.05
C CYS A 51 -3.65 2.49 -7.31
N LYS A 52 -3.10 2.11 -8.46
CA LYS A 52 -3.38 2.76 -9.75
C LYS A 52 -4.84 2.59 -10.17
N ALA A 53 -5.47 1.45 -9.88
CA ALA A 53 -6.88 1.23 -10.15
C ALA A 53 -7.77 2.15 -9.31
N ILE A 54 -7.50 2.31 -8.01
CA ILE A 54 -8.22 3.23 -7.12
C ILE A 54 -8.11 4.67 -7.64
N MET A 55 -6.94 5.08 -8.11
CA MET A 55 -6.71 6.41 -8.72
C MET A 55 -7.26 6.53 -10.14
N ARG A 56 -7.69 5.42 -10.75
CA ARG A 56 -8.04 5.35 -12.17
C ARG A 56 -6.89 5.86 -13.07
N LEU A 57 -5.65 5.50 -12.71
CA LEU A 57 -4.40 5.83 -13.43
C LEU A 57 -3.82 4.57 -14.11
N LEU A 58 -4.70 3.77 -14.69
CA LEU A 58 -4.30 2.58 -15.46
C LEU A 58 -3.99 2.97 -16.90
N PRO A 59 -3.02 2.30 -17.57
CA PRO A 59 -2.74 2.53 -18.99
C PRO A 59 -3.85 1.96 -19.89
N ASP A 60 -3.89 2.35 -21.16
CA ASP A 60 -4.94 2.00 -22.11
C ASP A 60 -5.07 0.48 -22.39
N ASN A 61 -3.99 -0.27 -22.18
CA ASN A 61 -4.02 -1.73 -22.31
C ASN A 61 -4.57 -2.46 -21.07
N ALA A 62 -4.96 -1.71 -20.03
CA ALA A 62 -5.55 -2.29 -18.83
C ALA A 62 -7.07 -2.36 -18.91
N GLY A 63 -7.63 -3.43 -18.35
CA GLY A 63 -9.05 -3.60 -18.06
C GLY A 63 -9.30 -3.49 -16.56
N ILE A 64 -10.47 -2.94 -16.18
CA ILE A 64 -10.96 -2.91 -14.80
C ILE A 64 -12.39 -3.41 -14.77
N GLU A 65 -12.68 -4.31 -13.81
CA GLU A 65 -14.01 -4.87 -13.54
C GLU A 65 -14.26 -4.83 -12.03
N GLY A 66 -15.53 -4.91 -11.62
CA GLY A 66 -15.95 -4.71 -10.23
C GLY A 66 -16.30 -3.26 -9.95
N ARG A 67 -16.29 -2.85 -8.67
CA ARG A 67 -16.68 -1.51 -8.25
C ARG A 67 -15.64 -0.88 -7.35
N ILE A 68 -15.50 0.44 -7.47
CA ILE A 68 -14.74 1.30 -6.56
C ILE A 68 -15.71 2.33 -6.02
N LEU A 69 -16.20 2.11 -4.80
CA LEU A 69 -17.16 3.01 -4.17
C LEU A 69 -16.41 4.02 -3.30
N VAL A 70 -16.68 5.28 -3.51
CA VAL A 70 -16.18 6.37 -2.69
C VAL A 70 -17.35 7.12 -2.08
N ASN A 71 -17.44 7.13 -0.74
CA ASN A 71 -18.63 7.60 -0.03
C ASN A 71 -19.92 6.98 -0.61
N GLY A 72 -19.89 5.69 -0.97
CA GLY A 72 -21.00 4.95 -1.55
C GLY A 72 -21.25 5.17 -3.04
N THR A 73 -20.48 6.01 -3.73
CA THR A 73 -20.63 6.27 -5.17
C THR A 73 -19.58 5.51 -5.98
N ASP A 74 -20.02 4.73 -6.96
CA ASP A 74 -19.11 3.99 -7.84
C ASP A 74 -18.45 4.93 -8.85
N ILE A 75 -17.11 4.96 -8.84
CA ILE A 75 -16.30 5.81 -9.73
C ILE A 75 -15.73 5.06 -10.94
N VAL A 76 -15.96 3.75 -11.05
CA VAL A 76 -15.48 2.97 -12.20
C VAL A 76 -16.05 3.48 -13.53
N PRO A 77 -17.35 3.82 -13.66
CA PRO A 77 -17.92 4.33 -14.92
C PRO A 77 -17.60 5.80 -15.21
N TYR A 78 -16.89 6.52 -14.31
CA TYR A 78 -16.65 7.94 -14.50
C TYR A 78 -15.72 8.22 -15.68
N PRO A 79 -16.06 9.23 -16.52
CA PRO A 79 -15.18 9.72 -17.57
C PRO A 79 -14.00 10.48 -16.96
N GLU A 80 -12.89 10.60 -17.70
CA GLU A 80 -11.66 11.21 -17.22
C GLU A 80 -11.87 12.62 -16.65
N LYS A 81 -12.75 13.43 -17.26
CA LYS A 81 -13.08 14.78 -16.79
C LYS A 81 -13.65 14.83 -15.36
N GLU A 82 -14.42 13.81 -14.96
CA GLU A 82 -14.95 13.70 -13.61
C GLU A 82 -13.89 13.15 -12.66
N LEU A 83 -13.08 12.17 -13.10
CA LEU A 83 -11.96 11.63 -12.34
C LEU A 83 -10.91 12.69 -11.99
N GLN A 84 -10.62 13.61 -12.92
CA GLN A 84 -9.72 14.75 -12.67
C GLN A 84 -10.20 15.62 -11.50
N LYS A 85 -11.51 15.79 -11.32
CA LYS A 85 -12.06 16.54 -10.18
C LYS A 85 -11.89 15.83 -8.84
N LEU A 86 -11.82 14.49 -8.86
CA LEU A 86 -11.60 13.67 -7.66
C LEU A 86 -10.12 13.63 -7.27
N ARG A 87 -9.22 13.56 -8.26
CA ARG A 87 -7.78 13.59 -8.02
C ARG A 87 -7.39 14.94 -7.40
N GLY A 88 -6.66 14.88 -6.31
CA GLY A 88 -6.28 16.01 -5.49
C GLY A 88 -7.33 16.49 -4.49
N ARG A 89 -8.63 16.27 -4.70
CA ARG A 89 -9.65 16.58 -3.67
C ARG A 89 -9.95 15.38 -2.77
N LEU A 90 -9.97 14.21 -3.36
CA LEU A 90 -10.32 12.98 -2.68
C LEU A 90 -9.12 12.08 -2.54
N PHE A 91 -8.34 11.93 -3.59
CA PHE A 91 -7.15 11.10 -3.66
C PHE A 91 -5.89 11.91 -3.87
N SER A 92 -4.83 11.55 -3.17
CA SER A 92 -3.45 11.93 -3.46
C SER A 92 -2.58 10.69 -3.46
N MET A 93 -1.46 10.70 -4.19
CA MET A 93 -0.57 9.55 -4.29
C MET A 93 0.88 9.94 -4.15
N VAL A 94 1.62 9.14 -3.40
CA VAL A 94 3.07 9.12 -3.35
C VAL A 94 3.53 7.89 -4.13
N PHE A 95 4.29 8.12 -5.20
CA PHE A 95 4.82 7.05 -6.05
C PHE A 95 6.09 6.44 -5.47
N GLN A 96 6.42 5.23 -5.89
CA GLN A 96 7.50 4.41 -5.40
C GLN A 96 8.88 5.06 -5.48
N ASP A 97 9.18 5.80 -6.55
CA ASP A 97 10.50 6.41 -6.78
C ASP A 97 10.44 7.94 -6.66
N PRO A 98 11.02 8.53 -5.58
CA PRO A 98 11.06 9.96 -5.41
C PRO A 98 11.96 10.66 -6.44
N MET A 99 12.88 9.94 -7.11
CA MET A 99 13.75 10.49 -8.12
C MET A 99 13.02 10.82 -9.41
N THR A 100 12.05 9.99 -9.77
CA THR A 100 11.21 10.21 -10.96
C THR A 100 10.02 11.14 -10.67
N ALA A 101 9.62 11.27 -9.40
CA ALA A 101 8.51 12.11 -8.99
C ALA A 101 8.87 13.61 -8.93
N LEU A 102 10.15 13.95 -8.72
CA LEU A 102 10.62 15.35 -8.64
C LEU A 102 11.25 15.80 -9.95
N ASN A 103 10.85 16.98 -10.44
CA ASN A 103 11.48 17.60 -11.61
C ASN A 103 12.88 18.13 -11.23
N PRO A 104 13.97 17.61 -11.82
CA PRO A 104 15.33 18.01 -11.45
C PRO A 104 15.70 19.44 -11.82
N SER A 105 14.95 20.07 -12.75
CA SER A 105 15.20 21.43 -13.22
C SER A 105 14.43 22.50 -12.44
N MET A 106 13.56 22.11 -11.50
CA MET A 106 12.79 23.02 -10.66
C MET A 106 13.24 22.95 -9.19
N THR A 107 13.20 24.08 -8.49
CA THR A 107 13.45 24.08 -7.04
C THR A 107 12.34 23.36 -6.28
N ILE A 108 12.65 22.80 -5.11
CA ILE A 108 11.66 22.11 -4.27
C ILE A 108 10.50 23.04 -3.91
N GLY A 109 10.78 24.28 -3.52
CA GLY A 109 9.73 25.26 -3.21
C GLY A 109 8.82 25.57 -4.40
N ALA A 110 9.35 25.62 -5.61
CA ALA A 110 8.56 25.84 -6.83
C ALA A 110 7.60 24.67 -7.11
N GLN A 111 8.06 23.42 -6.93
CA GLN A 111 7.24 22.22 -7.15
C GLN A 111 6.12 22.10 -6.08
N ILE A 112 6.42 22.42 -4.82
CA ILE A 112 5.39 22.44 -3.77
C ILE A 112 4.38 23.56 -4.03
N ALA A 113 4.85 24.75 -4.43
CA ALA A 113 3.99 25.87 -4.77
C ALA A 113 3.09 25.57 -5.97
N GLU A 114 3.61 24.91 -7.02
CA GLU A 114 2.83 24.45 -8.17
C GLU A 114 1.69 23.52 -7.73
N ALA A 115 1.96 22.55 -6.88
CA ALA A 115 0.94 21.63 -6.35
C ALA A 115 -0.15 22.38 -5.56
N VAL A 116 0.21 23.42 -4.80
CA VAL A 116 -0.78 24.28 -4.11
C VAL A 116 -1.61 25.07 -5.13
N LEU A 117 -0.99 25.67 -6.14
CA LEU A 117 -1.67 26.47 -7.17
C LEU A 117 -2.71 25.70 -7.96
N VAL A 118 -2.47 24.42 -8.26
CA VAL A 118 -3.43 23.54 -8.94
C VAL A 118 -4.76 23.48 -8.17
N HIS A 119 -4.71 23.51 -6.85
CA HIS A 119 -5.90 23.39 -5.99
C HIS A 119 -6.44 24.72 -5.49
N GLU A 120 -5.59 25.74 -5.39
CA GLU A 120 -5.90 27.08 -4.91
C GLU A 120 -5.46 28.15 -5.95
N PRO A 121 -6.05 28.19 -7.17
CA PRO A 121 -5.54 29.02 -8.28
C PRO A 121 -5.66 30.54 -8.02
N LYS A 122 -6.41 30.94 -7.03
CA LYS A 122 -6.59 32.36 -6.65
C LYS A 122 -5.77 32.79 -5.44
N ILE A 123 -4.87 31.91 -4.91
CA ILE A 123 -4.03 32.21 -3.77
C ILE A 123 -3.04 33.36 -4.10
N SER A 124 -2.84 34.31 -3.18
CA SER A 124 -1.86 35.38 -3.38
C SER A 124 -0.43 34.82 -3.32
N ARG A 125 0.54 35.53 -3.93
CA ARG A 125 1.93 35.09 -3.97
C ARG A 125 2.55 34.89 -2.59
N ASP A 126 2.23 35.78 -1.64
CA ASP A 126 2.74 35.69 -0.27
C ASP A 126 2.11 34.52 0.49
N ALA A 127 0.81 34.32 0.35
CA ALA A 127 0.11 33.17 0.95
C ALA A 127 0.57 31.83 0.34
N LEU A 128 0.83 31.77 -0.95
CA LEU A 128 1.40 30.62 -1.64
C LEU A 128 2.77 30.24 -1.07
N ARG A 129 3.65 31.24 -0.90
CA ARG A 129 4.96 31.04 -0.29
C ARG A 129 4.83 30.54 1.16
N ALA A 130 3.97 31.18 1.97
CA ALA A 130 3.73 30.76 3.35
C ALA A 130 3.21 29.33 3.42
N ARG A 131 2.27 28.95 2.53
CA ARG A 131 1.73 27.59 2.45
C ARG A 131 2.79 26.56 2.05
N ALA A 132 3.66 26.88 1.09
CA ALA A 132 4.77 25.99 0.73
C ALA A 132 5.74 25.78 1.90
N LEU A 133 6.07 26.83 2.66
CA LEU A 133 6.91 26.73 3.86
C LEU A 133 6.24 25.88 4.94
N GLU A 134 4.95 26.10 5.21
CA GLU A 134 4.17 25.30 6.17
C GLU A 134 4.21 23.80 5.81
N LEU A 135 4.04 23.46 4.53
CA LEU A 135 4.12 22.07 4.06
C LEU A 135 5.51 21.48 4.27
N MET A 136 6.58 22.25 4.00
CA MET A 136 7.95 21.79 4.24
C MET A 136 8.22 21.55 5.74
N GLU A 137 7.73 22.41 6.61
CA GLU A 137 7.82 22.25 8.08
C GLU A 137 7.01 21.04 8.54
N LEU A 138 5.79 20.87 8.01
CA LEU A 138 4.88 19.77 8.33
C LEU A 138 5.52 18.39 8.07
N VAL A 139 6.29 18.25 6.97
CA VAL A 139 7.01 17.02 6.66
C VAL A 139 8.41 16.95 7.31
N GLY A 140 8.78 17.93 8.12
CA GLY A 140 10.04 17.95 8.86
C GLY A 140 11.26 18.26 8.01
N ILE A 141 11.15 19.11 6.99
CA ILE A 141 12.29 19.68 6.28
C ILE A 141 12.80 20.86 7.09
N ASP A 142 13.99 20.74 7.68
CA ASP A 142 14.63 21.79 8.45
C ASP A 142 15.04 22.97 7.55
N ARG A 143 15.12 24.19 8.15
CA ARG A 143 15.47 25.43 7.46
C ARG A 143 14.71 25.65 6.14
N PRO A 144 13.37 25.59 6.14
CA PRO A 144 12.55 25.54 4.92
C PRO A 144 12.76 26.77 4.04
N ASN A 145 12.97 27.98 4.62
CA ASN A 145 13.25 29.21 3.87
C ASN A 145 14.52 29.13 3.00
N ALA A 146 15.56 28.45 3.48
CA ALA A 146 16.78 28.24 2.70
C ALA A 146 16.60 27.12 1.68
N ARG A 147 16.00 26.00 2.10
CA ARG A 147 15.90 24.78 1.30
C ARG A 147 14.86 24.87 0.20
N MET A 148 13.84 25.72 0.30
CA MET A 148 12.88 25.90 -0.78
C MET A 148 13.50 26.40 -2.09
N LYS A 149 14.70 27.01 -2.01
CA LYS A 149 15.45 27.52 -3.18
C LYS A 149 16.38 26.47 -3.79
N LEU A 150 16.53 25.31 -3.16
CA LEU A 150 17.39 24.22 -3.60
C LEU A 150 16.66 23.27 -4.56
N TYR A 151 17.44 22.59 -5.37
CA TYR A 151 16.97 21.60 -6.34
C TYR A 151 16.99 20.19 -5.75
N PRO A 152 16.27 19.22 -6.35
CA PRO A 152 16.22 17.83 -5.87
C PRO A 152 17.60 17.18 -5.64
N HIS A 153 18.58 17.47 -6.49
CA HIS A 153 19.93 16.92 -6.37
C HIS A 153 20.70 17.40 -5.13
N ASN A 154 20.26 18.50 -4.49
CA ASN A 154 20.83 18.99 -3.22
C ASN A 154 20.22 18.30 -1.99
N PHE A 155 19.24 17.44 -2.17
CA PHE A 155 18.51 16.73 -1.11
C PHE A 155 18.99 15.29 -0.98
N SER A 156 19.09 14.77 0.26
CA SER A 156 19.27 13.33 0.50
C SER A 156 18.01 12.55 0.10
N GLY A 157 18.08 11.22 -0.01
CA GLY A 157 16.95 10.36 -0.34
C GLY A 157 15.74 10.60 0.58
N GLY A 158 15.94 10.58 1.90
CA GLY A 158 14.88 10.86 2.87
C GLY A 158 14.31 12.27 2.79
N MET A 159 15.15 13.27 2.43
CA MET A 159 14.66 14.64 2.21
C MET A 159 13.83 14.76 0.92
N ARG A 160 14.21 14.08 -0.15
CA ARG A 160 13.42 14.01 -1.38
C ARG A 160 12.06 13.37 -1.11
N GLN A 161 12.04 12.28 -0.34
CA GLN A 161 10.80 11.61 0.05
C GLN A 161 9.89 12.55 0.87
N ARG A 162 10.45 13.33 1.80
CA ARG A 162 9.69 14.37 2.52
C ARG A 162 9.14 15.45 1.59
N ALA A 163 9.90 15.85 0.57
CA ALA A 163 9.43 16.82 -0.42
C ALA A 163 8.28 16.26 -1.26
N VAL A 164 8.35 15.00 -1.71
CA VAL A 164 7.24 14.32 -2.41
C VAL A 164 6.00 14.23 -1.52
N LEU A 165 6.17 13.91 -0.22
CA LEU A 165 5.07 13.95 0.74
C LEU A 165 4.46 15.35 0.87
N ALA A 166 5.27 16.41 0.93
CA ALA A 166 4.78 17.80 0.97
C ALA A 166 3.93 18.14 -0.26
N ILE A 167 4.37 17.71 -1.46
CA ILE A 167 3.62 17.86 -2.72
C ILE A 167 2.28 17.11 -2.64
N ALA A 168 2.30 15.85 -2.20
CA ALA A 168 1.08 15.04 -2.07
C ALA A 168 0.06 15.65 -1.08
N LEU A 169 0.55 16.27 0.00
CA LEU A 169 -0.28 16.92 1.03
C LEU A 169 -0.79 18.31 0.64
N ALA A 170 -0.23 18.93 -0.40
CA ALA A 170 -0.65 20.25 -0.87
C ALA A 170 -2.14 20.28 -1.25
N SER A 171 -2.66 19.16 -1.75
CA SER A 171 -4.04 18.99 -2.20
C SER A 171 -5.07 18.87 -1.06
N ARG A 172 -4.65 18.55 0.18
CA ARG A 172 -5.52 18.21 1.32
C ARG A 172 -6.52 17.09 1.02
N ALA A 173 -6.11 16.10 0.23
CA ALA A 173 -6.93 14.96 -0.14
C ALA A 173 -7.38 14.15 1.11
N LYS A 174 -8.55 13.52 1.03
CA LYS A 174 -9.08 12.69 2.11
C LYS A 174 -8.42 11.31 2.19
N ILE A 175 -7.89 10.82 1.08
CA ILE A 175 -7.22 9.52 0.96
C ILE A 175 -5.83 9.74 0.38
N LEU A 176 -4.82 9.28 1.10
CA LEU A 176 -3.43 9.23 0.65
C LEU A 176 -3.08 7.79 0.27
N LEU A 177 -2.65 7.59 -0.97
CA LEU A 177 -2.09 6.32 -1.44
C LEU A 177 -0.57 6.43 -1.43
N ALA A 178 0.11 5.69 -0.59
CA ALA A 178 1.57 5.68 -0.48
C ALA A 178 2.10 4.34 -1.02
N ASP A 179 2.52 4.33 -2.28
CA ASP A 179 3.02 3.15 -2.97
C ASP A 179 4.52 2.98 -2.72
N GLU A 180 4.87 2.09 -1.80
CA GLU A 180 6.24 1.80 -1.36
C GLU A 180 7.06 3.07 -1.03
N PRO A 181 6.58 3.96 -0.14
CA PRO A 181 7.17 5.28 0.09
C PRO A 181 8.54 5.23 0.77
N THR A 182 9.03 4.06 1.12
CA THR A 182 10.30 3.84 1.82
C THR A 182 11.31 3.01 1.02
N THR A 183 10.97 2.59 -0.19
CA THR A 183 11.88 1.83 -1.07
C THR A 183 13.14 2.65 -1.37
N ALA A 184 14.29 1.99 -1.38
CA ALA A 184 15.61 2.59 -1.58
C ALA A 184 16.10 3.55 -0.46
N LEU A 185 15.48 3.51 0.72
CA LEU A 185 15.95 4.21 1.91
C LEU A 185 16.56 3.23 2.92
N ASP A 186 17.51 3.71 3.71
CA ASP A 186 18.03 2.92 4.83
C ASP A 186 16.97 2.70 5.93
N VAL A 187 17.12 1.65 6.72
CA VAL A 187 16.14 1.21 7.73
C VAL A 187 15.76 2.33 8.72
N THR A 188 16.73 3.16 9.10
CA THR A 188 16.51 4.27 10.04
C THR A 188 15.62 5.34 9.42
N ILE A 189 15.87 5.70 8.17
CA ILE A 189 15.06 6.68 7.43
C ILE A 189 13.68 6.11 7.10
N GLN A 190 13.59 4.82 6.78
CA GLN A 190 12.29 4.14 6.59
C GLN A 190 11.40 4.33 7.83
N ALA A 191 11.90 4.00 9.02
CA ALA A 191 11.14 4.16 10.26
C ALA A 191 10.70 5.63 10.47
N GLN A 192 11.58 6.60 10.21
CA GLN A 192 11.24 8.02 10.32
C GLN A 192 10.14 8.47 9.34
N ILE A 193 10.14 7.96 8.11
CA ILE A 193 9.09 8.27 7.12
C ILE A 193 7.75 7.67 7.53
N LEU A 194 7.73 6.45 8.06
CA LEU A 194 6.49 5.83 8.54
C LEU A 194 5.93 6.53 9.78
N ASP A 195 6.78 6.90 10.73
CA ASP A 195 6.38 7.72 11.88
C ASP A 195 5.85 9.09 11.45
N LEU A 196 6.44 9.68 10.41
CA LEU A 196 5.94 10.90 9.82
C LEU A 196 4.56 10.70 9.20
N LEU A 197 4.35 9.67 8.40
CA LEU A 197 3.05 9.33 7.80
C LEU A 197 1.98 9.13 8.88
N ARG A 198 2.30 8.41 9.97
CA ARG A 198 1.37 8.20 11.09
C ARG A 198 1.01 9.52 11.77
N ARG A 199 1.98 10.38 12.07
CA ARG A 199 1.74 11.73 12.65
C ARG A 199 0.90 12.61 11.72
N LEU A 200 1.17 12.57 10.40
CA LEU A 200 0.41 13.33 9.42
C LEU A 200 -1.05 12.84 9.34
N GLN A 201 -1.26 11.53 9.33
CA GLN A 201 -2.58 10.92 9.35
C GLN A 201 -3.38 11.37 10.58
N GLN A 202 -2.78 11.31 11.79
CA GLN A 202 -3.43 11.76 13.02
C GLN A 202 -3.76 13.25 13.00
N LYS A 203 -2.82 14.09 12.52
CA LYS A 203 -2.99 15.55 12.49
C LYS A 203 -4.00 16.02 11.45
N LEU A 204 -4.05 15.36 10.29
CA LEU A 204 -4.87 15.77 9.15
C LEU A 204 -6.15 14.93 9.02
N HIS A 205 -6.30 13.86 9.82
CA HIS A 205 -7.38 12.88 9.72
C HIS A 205 -7.55 12.30 8.30
N THR A 206 -6.44 12.17 7.57
CA THR A 206 -6.40 11.62 6.21
C THR A 206 -6.36 10.11 6.29
N ALA A 207 -7.28 9.42 5.62
CA ALA A 207 -7.18 7.96 5.48
C ALA A 207 -6.00 7.61 4.58
N THR A 208 -5.26 6.56 4.90
CA THR A 208 -4.03 6.21 4.18
C THR A 208 -4.04 4.74 3.76
N ILE A 209 -3.79 4.46 2.48
CA ILE A 209 -3.39 3.12 2.02
C ILE A 209 -1.87 3.13 1.87
N LEU A 210 -1.20 2.33 2.69
CA LEU A 210 0.25 2.20 2.73
C LEU A 210 0.66 0.88 2.10
N VAL A 211 1.28 0.92 0.94
CA VAL A 211 1.84 -0.27 0.29
C VAL A 211 3.28 -0.47 0.69
N SER A 212 3.64 -1.70 1.06
CA SER A 212 5.01 -2.09 1.40
C SER A 212 5.26 -3.56 1.05
N HIS A 213 6.52 -3.94 0.95
CA HIS A 213 6.94 -5.34 0.92
C HIS A 213 7.42 -5.84 2.29
N ASP A 214 7.53 -4.97 3.29
CA ASP A 214 8.00 -5.28 4.64
C ASP A 214 6.86 -5.21 5.67
N LEU A 215 6.39 -6.40 6.10
CA LEU A 215 5.32 -6.54 7.09
C LEU A 215 5.74 -6.02 8.47
N GLY A 216 7.01 -6.23 8.87
CA GLY A 216 7.50 -5.82 10.19
C GLY A 216 7.55 -4.30 10.35
N VAL A 217 7.88 -3.61 9.26
CA VAL A 217 7.99 -2.14 9.24
C VAL A 217 6.61 -1.49 9.28
N VAL A 218 5.64 -2.00 8.52
CA VAL A 218 4.29 -1.40 8.43
C VAL A 218 3.39 -1.75 9.62
N ALA A 219 3.62 -2.86 10.31
CA ALA A 219 2.80 -3.29 11.45
C ALA A 219 2.71 -2.21 12.55
N ARG A 220 3.76 -1.36 12.71
CA ARG A 220 3.76 -0.26 13.68
C ARG A 220 3.00 0.98 13.22
N ALA A 221 2.85 1.15 11.91
CA ALA A 221 2.23 2.35 11.32
C ALA A 221 0.76 2.16 10.97
N ALA A 222 0.32 0.92 10.76
CA ALA A 222 -1.01 0.58 10.28
C ALA A 222 -2.00 0.25 11.41
N ASP A 223 -3.28 0.55 11.18
CA ASP A 223 -4.39 0.09 12.02
C ASP A 223 -4.83 -1.31 11.59
N ARG A 224 -4.88 -1.55 10.26
CA ARG A 224 -5.17 -2.86 9.65
C ARG A 224 -4.14 -3.20 8.60
N VAL A 225 -3.94 -4.49 8.39
CA VAL A 225 -3.04 -5.04 7.37
C VAL A 225 -3.82 -6.01 6.47
N ALA A 226 -3.67 -5.84 5.16
CA ALA A 226 -4.11 -6.77 4.14
C ALA A 226 -2.88 -7.39 3.47
N VAL A 227 -2.74 -8.70 3.57
CA VAL A 227 -1.66 -9.45 2.92
C VAL A 227 -2.11 -9.85 1.52
N MET A 228 -1.36 -9.44 0.51
CA MET A 228 -1.68 -9.66 -0.88
C MET A 228 -0.70 -10.65 -1.54
N TYR A 229 -1.22 -11.67 -2.18
CA TYR A 229 -0.45 -12.64 -2.95
C TYR A 229 -1.14 -12.95 -4.28
N ALA A 230 -0.36 -12.98 -5.37
CA ALA A 230 -0.85 -13.35 -6.71
C ALA A 230 -2.17 -12.66 -7.11
N GLY A 231 -2.31 -11.37 -6.84
CA GLY A 231 -3.49 -10.57 -7.20
C GLY A 231 -4.67 -10.66 -6.22
N LYS A 232 -4.57 -11.40 -5.12
CA LYS A 232 -5.64 -11.59 -4.12
C LYS A 232 -5.23 -11.14 -2.73
N ILE A 233 -6.19 -10.70 -1.93
CA ILE A 233 -6.00 -10.58 -0.48
C ILE A 233 -6.15 -11.97 0.10
N VAL A 234 -5.08 -12.48 0.73
CA VAL A 234 -5.05 -13.82 1.33
C VAL A 234 -5.26 -13.80 2.83
N GLU A 235 -4.95 -12.69 3.48
CA GLU A 235 -5.23 -12.47 4.91
C GLU A 235 -5.47 -10.98 5.16
N ILE A 236 -6.42 -10.66 6.05
CA ILE A 236 -6.72 -9.29 6.47
C ILE A 236 -7.18 -9.27 7.92
N GLY A 237 -6.67 -8.34 8.70
CA GLY A 237 -7.01 -8.15 10.10
C GLY A 237 -6.46 -6.84 10.64
N THR A 238 -6.58 -6.61 11.95
CA THR A 238 -5.82 -5.58 12.63
C THR A 238 -4.32 -5.86 12.47
N ALA A 239 -3.47 -4.84 12.58
CA ALA A 239 -2.02 -5.03 12.52
C ALA A 239 -1.55 -6.04 13.58
N GLU A 240 -2.16 -6.02 14.76
CA GLU A 240 -1.88 -6.93 15.86
C GLU A 240 -2.25 -8.38 15.51
N GLU A 241 -3.46 -8.61 14.95
CA GLU A 241 -3.92 -9.95 14.56
C GLU A 241 -3.01 -10.57 13.49
N VAL A 242 -2.71 -9.82 12.43
CA VAL A 242 -1.88 -10.32 11.32
C VAL A 242 -0.43 -10.57 11.74
N TYR A 243 0.11 -9.77 12.67
CA TYR A 243 1.49 -9.89 13.11
C TYR A 243 1.69 -10.95 14.21
N TYR A 244 0.78 -11.03 15.18
CA TYR A 244 0.94 -11.92 16.37
C TYR A 244 0.13 -13.21 16.28
N ASP A 245 -0.95 -13.25 15.49
CA ASP A 245 -1.80 -14.43 15.29
C ASP A 245 -2.10 -14.70 13.80
N PRO A 246 -1.08 -14.70 12.91
CA PRO A 246 -1.27 -14.90 11.49
C PRO A 246 -1.84 -16.28 11.19
N ARG A 247 -2.69 -16.38 10.17
CA ARG A 247 -3.42 -17.62 9.85
C ARG A 247 -3.08 -18.19 8.48
N HIS A 248 -2.65 -17.34 7.55
CA HIS A 248 -2.28 -17.81 6.21
C HIS A 248 -0.82 -18.26 6.14
N PRO A 249 -0.48 -19.43 5.55
CA PRO A 249 0.90 -19.89 5.41
C PRO A 249 1.85 -18.90 4.73
N TYR A 250 1.36 -18.12 3.78
CA TYR A 250 2.16 -17.05 3.16
C TYR A 250 2.54 -15.96 4.17
N THR A 251 1.63 -15.56 5.06
CA THR A 251 1.92 -14.60 6.13
C THR A 251 2.97 -15.15 7.09
N TRP A 252 2.89 -16.46 7.42
CA TRP A 252 3.92 -17.12 8.21
C TRP A 252 5.29 -17.03 7.51
N ALA A 253 5.34 -17.30 6.21
CA ALA A 253 6.57 -17.24 5.44
C ALA A 253 7.15 -15.82 5.37
N LEU A 254 6.29 -14.79 5.22
CA LEU A 254 6.71 -13.37 5.28
C LEU A 254 7.30 -13.00 6.63
N LEU A 255 6.67 -13.41 7.73
CA LEU A 255 7.16 -13.13 9.09
C LEU A 255 8.48 -13.87 9.37
N ARG A 256 8.62 -15.13 8.97
CA ARG A 256 9.89 -15.89 9.08
C ARG A 256 11.04 -15.25 8.31
N ALA A 257 10.74 -14.55 7.23
CA ALA A 257 11.75 -13.85 6.43
C ALA A 257 12.23 -12.52 7.06
N LEU A 258 11.58 -12.07 8.15
CA LEU A 258 12.01 -10.85 8.84
C LEU A 258 13.30 -11.08 9.64
N PRO A 259 14.35 -10.25 9.43
CA PRO A 259 15.60 -10.39 10.18
C PRO A 259 15.43 -10.31 11.70
N ALA A 260 14.46 -9.51 12.16
CA ALA A 260 14.17 -9.33 13.59
C ALA A 260 13.58 -10.57 14.29
N LEU A 261 13.03 -11.51 13.52
CA LEU A 261 12.45 -12.76 14.02
C LEU A 261 13.31 -13.99 13.74
N SER A 262 14.45 -13.82 13.03
CA SER A 262 15.43 -14.90 12.82
C SER A 262 16.25 -15.14 14.08
N GLU A 263 16.59 -16.39 14.34
CA GLU A 263 17.51 -16.75 15.45
C GLU A 263 18.88 -16.08 15.22
N ALA A 264 19.48 -15.58 16.31
CA ALA A 264 20.77 -14.91 16.24
C ALA A 264 21.84 -15.86 15.67
N GLY A 265 22.38 -15.53 14.50
CA GLY A 265 23.40 -16.32 13.80
C GLY A 265 22.89 -17.42 12.88
N GLY A 266 21.55 -17.57 12.72
CA GLY A 266 20.92 -18.46 11.75
C GLY A 266 20.90 -17.90 10.33
N ALA A 267 20.78 -18.76 9.32
CA ALA A 267 20.52 -18.33 7.94
C ALA A 267 19.11 -17.67 7.86
N LEU A 268 18.99 -16.53 7.18
CA LEU A 268 17.72 -15.90 6.93
C LEU A 268 16.80 -16.85 6.14
N TYR A 269 15.57 -17.01 6.62
CA TYR A 269 14.56 -17.78 5.89
C TYR A 269 14.22 -17.06 4.58
N THR A 270 14.25 -17.81 3.50
CA THR A 270 13.82 -17.32 2.18
C THR A 270 12.62 -18.14 1.76
N ILE A 271 11.55 -17.46 1.31
CA ILE A 271 10.33 -18.14 0.83
C ILE A 271 10.71 -18.97 -0.41
N PRO A 272 10.52 -20.31 -0.39
CA PRO A 272 10.96 -21.18 -1.48
C PRO A 272 10.20 -20.91 -2.77
N GLY A 273 10.82 -21.21 -3.91
CA GLY A 273 10.19 -21.12 -5.24
C GLY A 273 9.94 -19.69 -5.71
N MET A 274 9.19 -19.56 -6.81
CA MET A 274 8.84 -18.29 -7.42
C MET A 274 7.31 -18.08 -7.37
N PRO A 275 6.83 -16.83 -7.28
CA PRO A 275 5.41 -16.53 -7.44
C PRO A 275 4.88 -17.05 -8.79
N PRO A 276 3.61 -17.50 -8.87
CA PRO A 276 3.03 -17.96 -10.12
C PRO A 276 2.90 -16.82 -11.13
N THR A 277 2.90 -17.18 -12.41
CA THR A 277 2.57 -16.22 -13.46
C THR A 277 1.10 -15.82 -13.37
N LEU A 278 0.82 -14.53 -13.48
CA LEU A 278 -0.54 -13.99 -13.45
C LEU A 278 -1.21 -13.98 -14.84
N ILE A 279 -0.56 -14.54 -15.87
CA ILE A 279 -1.17 -14.75 -17.20
C ILE A 279 -2.14 -15.93 -17.13
N ASP A 280 -1.71 -17.01 -16.46
CA ASP A 280 -2.50 -18.22 -16.26
C ASP A 280 -2.36 -18.66 -14.79
N PRO A 281 -3.11 -18.00 -13.89
CA PRO A 281 -3.04 -18.30 -12.46
C PRO A 281 -3.59 -19.70 -12.20
N PRO A 282 -3.03 -20.43 -11.20
CA PRO A 282 -3.48 -21.78 -10.88
C PRO A 282 -4.96 -21.80 -10.45
N PRO A 283 -5.69 -22.90 -10.67
CA PRO A 283 -7.11 -23.04 -10.33
C PRO A 283 -7.36 -23.08 -8.81
N GLY A 284 -6.36 -23.49 -8.05
CA GLY A 284 -6.41 -23.58 -6.60
C GLY A 284 -5.77 -22.38 -5.90
N ASP A 285 -5.30 -22.61 -4.66
CA ASP A 285 -4.52 -21.61 -3.93
C ASP A 285 -3.22 -21.29 -4.69
N ALA A 286 -3.04 -20.03 -5.03
CA ALA A 286 -1.86 -19.58 -5.75
C ALA A 286 -0.55 -19.81 -4.96
N PHE A 287 -0.61 -19.95 -3.64
CA PHE A 287 0.53 -20.23 -2.78
C PHE A 287 0.81 -21.73 -2.61
N ALA A 288 -0.08 -22.65 -3.03
CA ALA A 288 0.01 -24.09 -2.81
C ALA A 288 1.40 -24.69 -3.13
N CYS A 289 1.97 -24.34 -4.29
CA CYS A 289 3.30 -24.87 -4.71
C CYS A 289 4.48 -24.39 -3.84
N ARG A 290 4.27 -23.38 -2.99
CA ARG A 290 5.28 -22.79 -2.09
C ARG A 290 4.94 -23.04 -0.61
N ASN A 291 3.78 -23.64 -0.36
CA ASN A 291 3.24 -23.88 0.96
C ASN A 291 3.69 -25.24 1.49
N GLU A 292 4.53 -25.27 2.51
CA GLU A 292 4.99 -26.51 3.18
C GLU A 292 3.83 -27.31 3.81
N PHE A 293 2.68 -26.66 4.02
CA PHE A 293 1.48 -27.23 4.66
C PHE A 293 0.32 -27.40 3.67
N ALA A 294 0.59 -27.38 2.35
CA ALA A 294 -0.45 -27.51 1.34
C ALA A 294 -1.21 -28.83 1.45
N LEU A 295 -2.53 -28.75 1.39
CA LEU A 295 -3.43 -29.87 1.29
C LEU A 295 -3.71 -30.18 -0.18
N ALA A 296 -4.18 -31.40 -0.50
CA ALA A 296 -4.52 -31.77 -1.86
C ALA A 296 -5.54 -30.80 -2.50
N ILE A 297 -6.50 -30.32 -1.71
CA ILE A 297 -7.52 -29.38 -2.16
C ILE A 297 -6.95 -28.00 -2.55
N ASP A 298 -5.80 -27.58 -1.98
CA ASP A 298 -5.15 -26.32 -2.34
C ASP A 298 -4.72 -26.28 -3.81
N TYR A 299 -4.48 -27.43 -4.44
CA TYR A 299 -4.12 -27.51 -5.85
C TYR A 299 -5.33 -27.51 -6.78
N GLU A 300 -6.53 -27.76 -6.26
CA GLU A 300 -7.76 -27.95 -7.06
C GLU A 300 -8.71 -26.76 -6.95
N LYS A 301 -8.82 -26.18 -5.74
CA LYS A 301 -9.81 -25.14 -5.44
C LYS A 301 -9.23 -24.02 -4.63
N GLU A 302 -9.56 -22.78 -5.02
CA GLU A 302 -9.24 -21.60 -4.23
C GLU A 302 -9.93 -21.66 -2.85
N PRO A 303 -9.20 -21.38 -1.75
CA PRO A 303 -9.81 -21.29 -0.43
C PRO A 303 -10.71 -20.04 -0.33
N PRO A 304 -11.89 -20.16 0.30
CA PRO A 304 -12.69 -18.99 0.60
C PRO A 304 -12.03 -18.19 1.74
N MET A 305 -12.45 -16.93 1.91
CA MET A 305 -12.09 -16.14 3.08
C MET A 305 -12.80 -16.68 4.32
N PHE A 306 -12.09 -17.44 5.16
CA PHE A 306 -12.59 -17.88 6.45
C PHE A 306 -12.51 -16.76 7.48
N ARG A 307 -13.55 -16.63 8.29
CA ARG A 307 -13.57 -15.68 9.40
C ARG A 307 -12.86 -16.31 10.61
N VAL A 308 -11.84 -15.65 11.12
CA VAL A 308 -11.08 -16.04 12.32
C VAL A 308 -11.62 -15.32 13.54
N SER A 309 -11.81 -13.99 13.45
CA SER A 309 -12.39 -13.14 14.50
C SER A 309 -13.38 -12.13 13.92
N GLY A 310 -13.74 -11.10 14.69
CA GLY A 310 -14.60 -9.98 14.20
C GLY A 310 -13.98 -9.19 13.06
N THR A 311 -12.66 -9.08 13.02
CA THR A 311 -11.87 -8.26 12.11
C THR A 311 -10.88 -9.06 11.28
N HIS A 312 -10.57 -10.30 11.66
CA HIS A 312 -9.55 -11.15 11.08
C HIS A 312 -10.14 -12.21 10.15
N TYR A 313 -9.65 -12.26 8.91
CA TYR A 313 -10.04 -13.22 7.89
C TYR A 313 -8.81 -13.74 7.15
N ALA A 314 -8.82 -15.03 6.76
CA ALA A 314 -7.75 -15.63 5.97
C ALA A 314 -8.28 -16.64 4.95
N ALA A 315 -7.70 -16.63 3.75
CA ALA A 315 -8.05 -17.52 2.63
C ALA A 315 -7.13 -18.74 2.64
N THR A 316 -7.37 -19.69 3.51
CA THR A 316 -6.61 -20.96 3.59
C THR A 316 -7.49 -22.12 4.00
N TRP A 317 -7.37 -23.26 3.29
CA TRP A 317 -8.07 -24.49 3.67
C TRP A 317 -7.64 -25.06 5.03
N LEU A 318 -6.52 -24.60 5.60
CA LEU A 318 -6.12 -24.98 6.97
C LEU A 318 -7.10 -24.50 8.05
N LEU A 319 -8.00 -23.58 7.73
CA LEU A 319 -9.08 -23.12 8.61
C LEU A 319 -10.38 -23.91 8.44
N ASP A 320 -10.48 -24.82 7.47
CA ASP A 320 -11.62 -25.72 7.36
C ASP A 320 -11.64 -26.67 8.58
N PRO A 321 -12.80 -26.90 9.22
CA PRO A 321 -12.91 -27.78 10.40
C PRO A 321 -12.38 -29.21 10.18
N ARG A 322 -12.28 -29.66 8.95
CA ARG A 322 -11.77 -30.99 8.54
C ARG A 322 -10.25 -31.02 8.35
N ALA A 323 -9.61 -29.84 8.30
CA ALA A 323 -8.18 -29.75 8.09
C ALA A 323 -7.37 -30.25 9.31
N PRO A 324 -6.16 -30.76 9.11
CA PRO A 324 -5.28 -31.09 10.21
C PRO A 324 -4.92 -29.82 11.00
N LYS A 325 -4.84 -29.96 12.33
CA LYS A 325 -4.39 -28.85 13.19
C LYS A 325 -2.88 -28.65 13.01
N ILE A 326 -2.49 -27.52 12.49
CA ILE A 326 -1.09 -27.13 12.29
C ILE A 326 -0.76 -25.98 13.23
N THR A 327 0.36 -26.11 13.93
CA THR A 327 0.92 -25.01 14.73
C THR A 327 1.71 -24.10 13.76
N PRO A 328 1.43 -22.79 13.71
CA PRO A 328 2.22 -21.87 12.87
C PRO A 328 3.71 -21.96 13.21
N PRO A 329 4.61 -22.06 12.20
CA PRO A 329 6.04 -22.23 12.43
C PRO A 329 6.74 -20.91 12.83
N ILE A 330 5.99 -19.99 13.38
CA ILE A 330 6.47 -18.71 13.90
C ILE A 330 6.58 -18.89 15.40
N GLY A 331 7.80 -19.05 15.91
CA GLY A 331 8.06 -19.11 17.34
C GLY A 331 7.42 -17.89 18.00
N GLY A 332 6.56 -18.13 19.00
CA GLY A 332 5.65 -17.15 19.56
C GLY A 332 6.27 -15.78 19.75
N VAL A 333 5.86 -14.83 18.93
CA VAL A 333 6.02 -13.41 19.19
C VAL A 333 5.11 -13.10 20.37
N ARG A 334 5.57 -13.41 21.60
CA ARG A 334 4.86 -13.04 22.82
C ARG A 334 5.09 -11.56 23.07
N HIS A 335 4.00 -10.87 23.43
CA HIS A 335 4.07 -9.53 24.02
C HIS A 335 5.13 -9.51 25.13
N GLY A 336 6.18 -8.73 24.92
CA GLY A 336 7.06 -8.30 25.98
C GLY A 336 6.60 -6.92 26.46
#